data_4c173e0590e5327fc870c8b0646fed76
#
_entry.id   4c173e0590e5327fc870c8b0646fed76
#
_cell.length_a   1.000
_cell.length_b   1.000
_cell.length_c   1.000
_cell.angle_alpha   90.00
_cell.angle_beta   90.00
_cell.angle_gamma   90.00
#
_symmetry.space_group_name_H-M   'P 1'
#
loop_
_entity.id
_entity.type
_entity.pdbx_description
1 polymer ?
#
loop_
_entity_poly.entity_id
_entity_poly.type
_entity_poly.pdbx_seq_one_letter_code
_entity_poly.pdbx_strand_id
1 'polypeptide(L)'
;MTSPVNLALFAFFFKPFTSNLAQITIYTDGSALGNPGPGGYGAVLLSGQHRKELSQGFRLTTNNRMELMAVCVALETLKFEGSDVVIYSDSKYVVDAVSKGWVFGWVRKGFAGKKNPDLWMRFLRAYNRHKVRFVWVKGHADTVENNRCDALAVAAANDRAHWLEDTGYDPAER
;
A
#
# COMPACT_ATOMS: atom_id res chain seq x y z
N MET A 1 -62.20 9.21 -28.21
CA MET A 1 -61.50 10.40 -27.67
C MET A 1 -60.62 9.92 -26.55
N THR A 2 -59.37 9.58 -26.86
CA THR A 2 -58.38 9.07 -25.91
C THR A 2 -57.34 10.17 -25.73
N SER A 3 -57.25 10.70 -24.51
CA SER A 3 -56.24 11.68 -24.10
C SER A 3 -54.86 11.08 -24.12
N PRO A 4 -53.83 11.80 -24.58
CA PRO A 4 -52.46 11.34 -24.48
C PRO A 4 -51.97 11.51 -23.05
N VAL A 5 -51.51 10.39 -22.46
CA VAL A 5 -50.83 10.35 -21.18
C VAL A 5 -49.45 11.04 -21.34
N ASN A 6 -49.27 12.07 -20.55
CA ASN A 6 -48.08 12.92 -20.54
C ASN A 6 -46.88 12.13 -19.99
N LEU A 7 -45.98 11.70 -20.89
CA LEU A 7 -44.77 10.91 -20.60
C LEU A 7 -43.57 11.79 -20.19
N ALA A 8 -43.82 12.89 -19.51
CA ALA A 8 -42.80 13.90 -19.19
C ALA A 8 -42.56 14.09 -17.70
N LEU A 9 -42.50 13.01 -16.89
CA LEU A 9 -42.18 13.17 -15.45
C LEU A 9 -41.38 12.01 -14.85
N PHE A 10 -40.34 11.52 -15.53
CA PHE A 10 -39.35 10.61 -14.92
C PHE A 10 -37.94 10.88 -15.38
N ALA A 11 -37.59 12.14 -15.61
CA ALA A 11 -36.20 12.56 -15.61
C ALA A 11 -35.80 12.90 -14.17
N PHE A 12 -35.92 11.93 -13.25
CA PHE A 12 -35.31 12.05 -11.96
C PHE A 12 -33.78 12.08 -12.16
N PHE A 13 -33.22 13.23 -11.90
CA PHE A 13 -31.85 13.61 -11.76
C PHE A 13 -31.01 12.51 -11.09
N PHE A 14 -30.49 11.57 -11.87
CA PHE A 14 -29.26 10.92 -11.54
C PHE A 14 -28.16 11.97 -11.79
N LYS A 15 -27.94 12.89 -10.85
CA LYS A 15 -26.64 13.51 -10.73
C LYS A 15 -25.67 12.36 -10.52
N PRO A 16 -24.67 12.16 -11.40
CA PRO A 16 -23.62 11.23 -11.06
C PRO A 16 -23.06 11.73 -9.72
N PHE A 17 -23.10 10.87 -8.73
CA PHE A 17 -22.43 11.08 -7.45
C PHE A 17 -20.94 11.02 -7.77
N THR A 18 -20.40 12.12 -8.32
CA THR A 18 -18.98 12.36 -8.37
C THR A 18 -18.59 12.57 -6.92
N SER A 19 -18.30 11.46 -6.23
CA SER A 19 -17.59 11.52 -4.98
C SER A 19 -16.25 12.16 -5.32
N ASN A 20 -16.16 13.45 -5.08
CA ASN A 20 -14.89 14.19 -5.10
C ASN A 20 -14.12 13.77 -3.85
N LEU A 21 -13.86 12.45 -3.74
CA LEU A 21 -12.98 11.91 -2.73
C LEU A 21 -11.60 12.50 -3.03
N ALA A 22 -11.10 13.30 -2.11
CA ALA A 22 -9.76 13.86 -2.23
C ALA A 22 -8.78 12.71 -2.49
N GLN A 23 -7.88 12.89 -3.46
CA GLN A 23 -6.82 11.92 -3.74
C GLN A 23 -6.06 11.61 -2.46
N ILE A 24 -5.81 10.34 -2.21
CA ILE A 24 -5.01 9.88 -1.09
C ILE A 24 -3.57 9.74 -1.56
N THR A 25 -2.68 10.40 -0.87
CA THR A 25 -1.23 10.29 -1.09
C THR A 25 -0.64 9.46 0.04
N ILE A 26 0.13 8.44 -0.32
CA ILE A 26 0.79 7.53 0.62
C ILE A 26 2.29 7.55 0.34
N TYR A 27 3.09 7.64 1.39
CA TYR A 27 4.53 7.41 1.38
C TYR A 27 4.81 6.17 2.19
N THR A 28 5.75 5.33 1.75
CA THR A 28 6.09 4.08 2.43
C THR A 28 7.59 3.84 2.41
N ASP A 29 8.08 3.23 3.48
CA ASP A 29 9.45 2.75 3.58
C ASP A 29 9.53 1.51 4.47
N GLY A 30 10.56 0.69 4.27
CA GLY A 30 10.87 -0.48 5.06
C GLY A 30 12.35 -0.55 5.41
N SER A 31 12.67 -1.05 6.60
CA SER A 31 14.03 -1.17 7.07
C SER A 31 14.25 -2.50 7.78
N ALA A 32 15.43 -3.09 7.62
CA ALA A 32 15.87 -4.25 8.40
C ALA A 32 17.29 -4.05 8.90
N LEU A 33 17.50 -4.33 10.19
CA LEU A 33 18.81 -4.33 10.86
C LEU A 33 19.50 -5.66 10.60
N GLY A 34 20.11 -5.81 9.44
CA GLY A 34 20.51 -7.10 8.87
C GLY A 34 19.40 -7.65 7.94
N ASN A 35 19.77 -8.58 7.05
CA ASN A 35 18.84 -9.07 6.03
C ASN A 35 19.02 -10.59 5.81
N PRO A 36 18.37 -11.45 6.62
CA PRO A 36 17.30 -11.17 7.60
C PRO A 36 17.79 -10.61 8.93
N GLY A 37 16.86 -9.97 9.65
CA GLY A 37 17.12 -9.42 10.98
C GLY A 37 15.88 -8.71 11.53
N PRO A 38 15.98 -8.03 12.66
CA PRO A 38 14.92 -7.16 13.15
C PRO A 38 14.61 -6.10 12.09
N GLY A 39 13.35 -5.84 11.85
CA GLY A 39 12.94 -4.86 10.85
C GLY A 39 11.67 -4.12 11.25
N GLY A 40 11.34 -3.11 10.48
CA GLY A 40 10.15 -2.31 10.68
C GLY A 40 9.72 -1.61 9.41
N TYR A 41 8.47 -1.20 9.38
CA TYR A 41 7.96 -0.36 8.29
C TYR A 41 7.47 0.99 8.82
N GLY A 42 7.45 1.97 7.93
CA GLY A 42 6.83 3.26 8.13
C GLY A 42 5.96 3.65 6.95
N ALA A 43 4.82 4.25 7.22
CA ALA A 43 3.95 4.82 6.21
C ALA A 43 3.32 6.12 6.69
N VAL A 44 3.16 7.07 5.75
CA VAL A 44 2.45 8.34 5.96
C VAL A 44 1.34 8.43 4.93
N LEU A 45 0.11 8.60 5.41
CA LEU A 45 -1.09 8.74 4.59
C LEU A 45 -1.62 10.17 4.70
N LEU A 46 -1.87 10.81 3.56
CA LEU A 46 -2.36 12.17 3.45
C LEU A 46 -3.64 12.21 2.63
N SER A 47 -4.67 12.90 3.12
CA SER A 47 -5.92 13.13 2.40
C SER A 47 -6.51 14.49 2.82
N GLY A 48 -6.41 15.49 1.94
CA GLY A 48 -6.74 16.87 2.29
C GLY A 48 -5.89 17.35 3.48
N GLN A 49 -6.54 17.71 4.59
CA GLN A 49 -5.85 18.13 5.82
C GLN A 49 -5.59 16.96 6.80
N HIS A 50 -6.04 15.76 6.47
CA HIS A 50 -5.84 14.59 7.31
C HIS A 50 -4.48 13.96 7.05
N ARG A 51 -3.78 13.64 8.14
CA ARG A 51 -2.49 12.96 8.14
C ARG A 51 -2.53 11.79 9.12
N LYS A 52 -2.04 10.64 8.69
CA LYS A 52 -1.91 9.46 9.54
C LYS A 52 -0.56 8.82 9.33
N GLU A 53 0.10 8.44 10.41
CA GLU A 53 1.33 7.67 10.40
C GLU A 53 1.07 6.26 10.88
N LEU A 54 1.74 5.29 10.25
CA LEU A 54 1.71 3.88 10.60
C LEU A 54 3.14 3.37 10.72
N SER A 55 3.42 2.58 11.74
CA SER A 55 4.69 1.88 11.90
C SER A 55 4.53 0.65 12.75
N GLN A 56 5.35 -0.38 12.50
CA GLN A 56 5.44 -1.59 13.31
C GLN A 56 6.80 -2.24 13.11
N GLY A 57 7.37 -2.76 14.20
CA GLY A 57 8.60 -3.52 14.20
C GLY A 57 8.37 -5.03 14.28
N PHE A 58 9.31 -5.80 13.74
CA PHE A 58 9.29 -7.25 13.72
C PHE A 58 10.63 -7.82 14.16
N ARG A 59 10.59 -8.93 14.90
CA ARG A 59 11.77 -9.57 15.47
C ARG A 59 12.73 -10.13 14.41
N LEU A 60 12.17 -10.76 13.38
CA LEU A 60 12.93 -11.37 12.29
C LEU A 60 12.15 -11.23 10.98
N THR A 61 12.73 -10.52 10.04
CA THR A 61 12.13 -10.26 8.72
C THR A 61 13.23 -9.87 7.72
N THR A 62 12.84 -9.39 6.53
CA THR A 62 13.76 -8.86 5.52
C THR A 62 13.35 -7.45 5.09
N ASN A 63 14.31 -6.72 4.51
CA ASN A 63 14.04 -5.38 3.98
C ASN A 63 12.88 -5.38 2.98
N ASN A 64 12.91 -6.28 1.98
CA ASN A 64 11.85 -6.38 0.97
C ASN A 64 10.47 -6.70 1.56
N ARG A 65 10.42 -7.50 2.64
CA ARG A 65 9.15 -7.76 3.33
C ARG A 65 8.61 -6.50 3.99
N MET A 66 9.47 -5.72 4.63
CA MET A 66 9.06 -4.47 5.31
C MET A 66 8.58 -3.42 4.31
N GLU A 67 9.27 -3.27 3.18
CA GLU A 67 8.85 -2.42 2.07
C GLU A 67 7.45 -2.78 1.56
N LEU A 68 7.21 -4.06 1.30
CA LEU A 68 5.91 -4.53 0.83
C LEU A 68 4.83 -4.49 1.91
N MET A 69 5.19 -4.80 3.16
CA MET A 69 4.29 -4.73 4.32
C MET A 69 3.77 -3.31 4.54
N ALA A 70 4.63 -2.30 4.42
CA ALA A 70 4.25 -0.89 4.51
C ALA A 70 3.10 -0.54 3.55
N VAL A 71 3.22 -0.99 2.31
CA VAL A 71 2.19 -0.77 1.27
C VAL A 71 0.90 -1.53 1.59
N CYS A 72 1.00 -2.80 2.00
CA CYS A 72 -0.18 -3.60 2.39
C CYS A 72 -0.98 -2.91 3.48
N VAL A 73 -0.32 -2.57 4.59
CA VAL A 73 -0.97 -1.97 5.76
C VAL A 73 -1.54 -0.60 5.44
N ALA A 74 -0.83 0.21 4.65
CA ALA A 74 -1.33 1.52 4.23
C ALA A 74 -2.63 1.41 3.43
N LEU A 75 -2.69 0.51 2.43
CA LEU A 75 -3.91 0.28 1.64
C LEU A 75 -5.06 -0.31 2.47
N GLU A 76 -4.77 -1.26 3.36
CA GLU A 76 -5.77 -1.87 4.25
C GLU A 76 -6.37 -0.88 5.25
N THR A 77 -5.65 0.19 5.58
CA THR A 77 -6.12 1.26 6.48
C THR A 77 -7.18 2.15 5.85
N LEU A 78 -7.31 2.14 4.52
CA LEU A 78 -8.29 2.96 3.81
C LEU A 78 -9.71 2.44 4.04
N LYS A 79 -10.59 3.34 4.49
CA LYS A 79 -11.97 2.99 4.88
C LYS A 79 -12.91 2.82 3.70
N PHE A 80 -12.70 3.57 2.61
CA PHE A 80 -13.61 3.63 1.47
C PHE A 80 -13.00 2.93 0.27
N GLU A 81 -13.78 2.04 -0.34
CA GLU A 81 -13.42 1.39 -1.60
C GLU A 81 -13.44 2.38 -2.77
N GLY A 82 -12.71 2.06 -3.84
CA GLY A 82 -12.66 2.90 -5.04
C GLY A 82 -11.87 4.20 -4.86
N SER A 83 -11.13 4.35 -3.76
CA SER A 83 -10.30 5.53 -3.52
C SER A 83 -9.23 5.70 -4.61
N ASP A 84 -8.96 6.94 -5.01
CA ASP A 84 -7.84 7.30 -5.89
C ASP A 84 -6.59 7.48 -5.04
N VAL A 85 -5.61 6.60 -5.24
CA VAL A 85 -4.42 6.47 -4.38
C VAL A 85 -3.15 6.60 -5.17
N VAL A 86 -2.24 7.46 -4.71
CA VAL A 86 -0.87 7.56 -5.21
C VAL A 86 0.08 7.11 -4.13
N ILE A 87 0.93 6.14 -4.42
CA ILE A 87 1.94 5.61 -3.50
C ILE A 87 3.32 6.02 -3.97
N TYR A 88 4.04 6.74 -3.13
CA TYR A 88 5.45 7.09 -3.30
C TYR A 88 6.30 6.11 -2.50
N SER A 89 7.25 5.48 -3.15
CA SER A 89 8.20 4.55 -2.52
C SER A 89 9.53 4.56 -3.25
N ASP A 90 10.62 4.39 -2.55
CA ASP A 90 11.96 4.22 -3.12
C ASP A 90 12.32 2.75 -3.36
N SER A 91 11.45 1.84 -2.95
CA SER A 91 11.60 0.40 -3.18
C SER A 91 11.35 0.02 -4.64
N LYS A 92 12.43 -0.17 -5.41
CA LYS A 92 12.30 -0.74 -6.76
C LYS A 92 11.67 -2.12 -6.76
N TYR A 93 11.89 -2.90 -5.69
CA TYR A 93 11.28 -4.22 -5.53
C TYR A 93 9.74 -4.15 -5.62
N VAL A 94 9.13 -3.19 -4.94
CA VAL A 94 7.67 -3.02 -4.94
C VAL A 94 7.20 -2.27 -6.18
N VAL A 95 7.79 -1.10 -6.45
CA VAL A 95 7.33 -0.21 -7.52
C VAL A 95 7.41 -0.88 -8.89
N ASP A 96 8.54 -1.53 -9.20
CA ASP A 96 8.72 -2.20 -10.50
C ASP A 96 7.79 -3.40 -10.66
N ALA A 97 7.59 -4.20 -9.61
CA ALA A 97 6.71 -5.36 -9.66
C ALA A 97 5.28 -5.00 -10.04
N VAL A 98 4.80 -3.85 -9.57
CA VAL A 98 3.44 -3.38 -9.86
C VAL A 98 3.39 -2.57 -11.15
N SER A 99 4.25 -1.57 -11.30
CA SER A 99 4.23 -0.64 -12.44
C SER A 99 4.56 -1.32 -13.77
N LYS A 100 5.41 -2.35 -13.75
CA LYS A 100 5.73 -3.18 -14.93
C LYS A 100 4.78 -4.38 -15.10
N GLY A 101 3.81 -4.53 -14.19
CA GLY A 101 2.79 -5.58 -14.26
C GLY A 101 3.30 -6.99 -13.93
N TRP A 102 4.51 -7.13 -13.37
CA TRP A 102 5.12 -8.44 -13.11
C TRP A 102 4.32 -9.25 -12.09
N VAL A 103 3.82 -8.63 -11.04
CA VAL A 103 3.06 -9.30 -9.98
C VAL A 103 1.80 -9.99 -10.51
N PHE A 104 1.15 -9.42 -11.53
CA PHE A 104 -0.04 -10.02 -12.15
C PHE A 104 0.31 -11.28 -12.95
N GLY A 105 1.53 -11.35 -13.50
CA GLY A 105 2.06 -12.57 -14.11
C GLY A 105 2.45 -13.63 -13.06
N TRP A 106 2.99 -13.21 -11.92
CA TRP A 106 3.40 -14.12 -10.85
C TRP A 106 2.18 -14.82 -10.22
N VAL A 107 1.10 -14.09 -9.98
CA VAL A 107 -0.12 -14.69 -9.40
C VAL A 107 -0.70 -15.78 -10.31
N ARG A 108 -0.69 -15.56 -11.63
CA ARG A 108 -1.16 -16.58 -12.61
C ARG A 108 -0.30 -17.84 -12.59
N LYS A 109 0.97 -17.74 -12.19
CA LYS A 109 1.91 -18.86 -12.09
C LYS A 109 2.05 -19.39 -10.65
N GLY A 110 1.13 -19.01 -9.75
CA GLY A 110 1.17 -19.43 -8.35
C GLY A 110 2.42 -18.99 -7.60
N PHE A 111 3.04 -17.87 -8.00
CA PHE A 111 4.30 -17.34 -7.45
C PHE A 111 5.50 -18.30 -7.53
N ALA A 112 5.48 -19.25 -8.48
CA ALA A 112 6.58 -20.20 -8.64
C ALA A 112 7.94 -19.47 -8.77
N GLY A 113 8.88 -19.78 -7.85
CA GLY A 113 10.20 -19.15 -7.78
C GLY A 113 10.21 -17.67 -7.39
N LYS A 114 9.11 -17.17 -6.79
CA LYS A 114 9.02 -15.79 -6.29
C LYS A 114 8.98 -15.77 -4.76
N LYS A 115 9.68 -14.80 -4.18
CA LYS A 115 9.70 -14.59 -2.73
C LYS A 115 8.49 -13.79 -2.26
N ASN A 116 8.11 -14.00 -0.99
CA ASN A 116 7.06 -13.28 -0.29
C ASN A 116 5.65 -13.42 -0.92
N PRO A 117 5.23 -14.61 -1.36
CA PRO A 117 3.92 -14.80 -1.99
C PRO A 117 2.77 -14.43 -1.05
N ASP A 118 2.92 -14.64 0.25
CA ASP A 118 1.97 -14.25 1.30
C ASP A 118 1.66 -12.75 1.28
N LEU A 119 2.70 -11.92 1.26
CA LEU A 119 2.56 -10.47 1.22
C LEU A 119 2.07 -9.97 -0.14
N TRP A 120 2.51 -10.58 -1.24
CA TRP A 120 2.00 -10.20 -2.56
C TRP A 120 0.52 -10.53 -2.73
N MET A 121 0.05 -11.65 -2.20
CA MET A 121 -1.38 -11.97 -2.18
C MET A 121 -2.17 -11.01 -1.29
N ARG A 122 -1.62 -10.65 -0.13
CA ARG A 122 -2.20 -9.63 0.77
C ARG A 122 -2.29 -8.28 0.06
N PHE A 123 -1.21 -7.85 -0.59
CA PHE A 123 -1.16 -6.63 -1.39
C PHE A 123 -2.25 -6.62 -2.47
N LEU A 124 -2.37 -7.66 -3.29
CA LEU A 124 -3.34 -7.71 -4.37
C LEU A 124 -4.79 -7.62 -3.89
N ARG A 125 -5.11 -8.21 -2.73
CA ARG A 125 -6.44 -8.05 -2.12
C ARG A 125 -6.76 -6.60 -1.79
N ALA A 126 -5.81 -5.88 -1.21
CA ALA A 126 -5.98 -4.47 -0.88
C ALA A 126 -5.95 -3.57 -2.14
N TYR A 127 -5.01 -3.84 -3.05
CA TYR A 127 -4.84 -3.12 -4.31
C TYR A 127 -6.11 -3.12 -5.16
N ASN A 128 -6.78 -4.26 -5.29
CA ASN A 128 -7.98 -4.41 -6.11
C ASN A 128 -9.20 -3.65 -5.58
N ARG A 129 -9.13 -3.13 -4.35
CA ARG A 129 -10.19 -2.32 -3.74
C ARG A 129 -10.13 -0.85 -4.12
N HIS A 130 -9.03 -0.40 -4.72
CA HIS A 130 -8.75 1.01 -4.97
C HIS A 130 -8.19 1.23 -6.38
N LYS A 131 -8.12 2.51 -6.79
CA LYS A 131 -7.42 2.95 -8.01
C LYS A 131 -6.03 3.39 -7.62
N VAL A 132 -5.05 2.49 -7.69
CA VAL A 132 -3.71 2.71 -7.17
C VAL A 132 -2.71 2.92 -8.28
N ARG A 133 -1.88 3.94 -8.15
CA ARG A 133 -0.68 4.14 -8.97
C ARG A 133 0.54 4.33 -8.09
N PHE A 134 1.68 3.89 -8.57
CA PHE A 134 2.95 4.02 -7.89
C PHE A 134 3.83 5.07 -8.56
N VAL A 135 4.58 5.79 -7.74
CA VAL A 135 5.63 6.72 -8.15
C VAL A 135 6.91 6.32 -7.42
N TRP A 136 7.93 5.97 -8.19
CA TRP A 136 9.24 5.73 -7.61
C TRP A 136 9.88 7.08 -7.24
N VAL A 137 10.45 7.16 -6.05
CA VAL A 137 11.24 8.29 -5.56
C VAL A 137 12.66 7.81 -5.26
N LYS A 138 13.62 8.69 -5.42
CA LYS A 138 14.99 8.37 -5.00
C LYS A 138 15.06 8.40 -3.47
N GLY A 139 15.57 7.31 -2.86
CA GLY A 139 15.78 7.24 -1.43
C GLY A 139 16.68 8.38 -0.93
N HIS A 140 16.41 8.88 0.28
CA HIS A 140 17.11 10.01 0.90
C HIS A 140 17.11 11.31 0.08
N ALA A 141 16.17 11.46 -0.89
CA ALA A 141 15.94 12.72 -1.57
C ALA A 141 15.15 13.67 -0.64
N ASP A 142 15.10 14.97 -0.96
CA ASP A 142 14.52 16.05 -0.16
C ASP A 142 12.99 15.97 0.06
N THR A 143 12.44 14.75 0.08
CA THR A 143 11.01 14.51 0.30
C THR A 143 10.76 14.28 1.79
N VAL A 144 10.19 15.28 2.45
CA VAL A 144 9.92 15.28 3.91
C VAL A 144 9.19 14.01 4.35
N GLU A 145 8.16 13.59 3.60
CA GLU A 145 7.34 12.44 3.99
C GLU A 145 8.06 11.09 3.76
N ASN A 146 8.91 10.99 2.74
CA ASN A 146 9.73 9.79 2.55
C ASN A 146 10.76 9.64 3.68
N ASN A 147 11.44 10.73 4.05
CA ASN A 147 12.36 10.75 5.17
C ASN A 147 11.66 10.44 6.50
N ARG A 148 10.38 10.85 6.63
CA ARG A 148 9.57 10.50 7.80
C ARG A 148 9.26 9.00 7.84
N CYS A 149 8.94 8.38 6.71
CA CYS A 149 8.72 6.94 6.62
C CYS A 149 9.97 6.15 7.01
N ASP A 150 11.15 6.55 6.50
CA ASP A 150 12.44 5.96 6.90
C ASP A 150 12.64 6.04 8.42
N ALA A 151 12.47 7.22 9.01
CA ALA A 151 12.61 7.42 10.45
C ALA A 151 11.63 6.53 11.26
N LEU A 152 10.39 6.38 10.82
CA LEU A 152 9.41 5.50 11.45
C LEU A 152 9.82 4.02 11.34
N ALA A 153 10.28 3.58 10.16
CA ALA A 153 10.71 2.22 9.91
C ALA A 153 11.92 1.85 10.77
N VAL A 154 12.93 2.72 10.80
CA VAL A 154 14.16 2.52 11.61
C VAL A 154 13.84 2.52 13.11
N ALA A 155 12.99 3.45 13.58
CA ALA A 155 12.58 3.49 14.98
C ALA A 155 11.85 2.19 15.38
N ALA A 156 10.92 1.70 14.55
CA ALA A 156 10.19 0.46 14.79
C ALA A 156 11.11 -0.77 14.78
N ALA A 157 12.10 -0.81 13.86
CA ALA A 157 13.10 -1.89 13.82
C ALA A 157 13.98 -1.95 15.06
N ASN A 158 14.17 -0.83 15.78
CA ASN A 158 14.96 -0.76 17.01
C ASN A 158 14.14 -0.93 18.29
N ASP A 159 12.81 -0.83 18.22
CA ASP A 159 11.93 -0.90 19.38
C ASP A 159 11.63 -2.35 19.78
N ARG A 160 12.60 -2.98 20.46
CA ARG A 160 12.56 -4.38 20.88
C ARG A 160 11.35 -4.74 21.73
N ALA A 161 10.83 -3.79 22.50
CA ALA A 161 9.73 -4.03 23.42
C ALA A 161 8.39 -4.26 22.68
N HIS A 162 8.26 -3.76 21.45
CA HIS A 162 7.03 -3.79 20.68
C HIS A 162 7.13 -4.60 19.38
N TRP A 163 8.19 -5.42 19.24
CA TRP A 163 8.30 -6.29 18.06
C TRP A 163 7.20 -7.33 18.03
N LEU A 164 6.64 -7.51 16.85
CA LEU A 164 5.79 -8.65 16.51
C LEU A 164 6.60 -9.76 15.81
N GLU A 165 5.98 -10.91 15.65
CA GLU A 165 6.50 -11.96 14.78
C GLU A 165 6.00 -11.76 13.36
N ASP A 166 6.89 -11.86 12.37
CA ASP A 166 6.53 -11.90 10.96
C ASP A 166 6.18 -13.35 10.59
N THR A 167 4.92 -13.72 10.86
CA THR A 167 4.45 -15.11 10.74
C THR A 167 4.46 -15.67 9.32
N GLY A 168 4.57 -14.81 8.32
CA GLY A 168 4.70 -15.21 6.92
C GLY A 168 6.14 -15.30 6.43
N TYR A 169 7.12 -14.98 7.27
CA TYR A 169 8.52 -15.11 6.91
C TYR A 169 9.03 -16.51 7.21
N ASP A 170 9.49 -17.21 6.17
CA ASP A 170 10.17 -18.50 6.31
C ASP A 170 11.69 -18.33 6.12
N PRO A 171 12.51 -18.53 7.18
CA PRO A 171 13.97 -18.46 7.05
C PRO A 171 14.56 -19.50 6.10
N ALA A 172 13.84 -20.59 5.80
CA ALA A 172 14.27 -21.64 4.88
C ALA A 172 14.12 -21.25 3.40
N GLU A 173 13.29 -20.26 3.07
CA GLU A 173 13.10 -19.74 1.71
C GLU A 173 14.20 -18.71 1.31
N ARG A 174 15.47 -19.08 1.47
CA ARG A 174 16.62 -18.22 1.12
C ARG A 174 16.98 -18.27 -0.35
#